data_77af98802392289e47ba795768834711
#
_entry.id   77af98802392289e47ba795768834711
#
_cell.length_a   1.000
_cell.length_b   1.000
_cell.length_c   1.000
_cell.angle_alpha   90.00
_cell.angle_beta   90.00
_cell.angle_gamma   90.00
#
_symmetry.space_group_name_H-M   'P 1'
#
loop_
_entity.id
_entity.type
_entity.pdbx_description
1 polymer ?
#
loop_
_entity_poly.entity_id
_entity_poly.type
_entity_poly.pdbx_seq_one_letter_code
_entity_poly.pdbx_strand_id
1 'polypeptide(L)'
;MTENKPAQSTLSNIGVAMFTVADQDAALAFYTDKLGFEVRSDTRFGEHGEMRWLEVAPSGSRTRLALNPPMGGQPGGGSIGVETVDVVGEHQRLSAIGGIDLDPEPMRMPGAPILFMLRDPDGNHIAVVEAPPGT
;
A
#
# COMPACT_ATOMS: atom_id res chain seq x y z
N MET A 1 41.44 -26.43 -2.64
CA MET A 1 41.05 -25.24 -3.39
C MET A 1 39.64 -24.82 -3.01
N THR A 2 39.48 -23.59 -2.80
CA THR A 2 38.20 -23.09 -2.40
C THR A 2 37.48 -22.49 -3.60
N GLU A 3 36.24 -22.85 -3.76
CA GLU A 3 35.43 -22.23 -4.79
C GLU A 3 34.96 -20.85 -4.32
N ASN A 4 35.06 -19.89 -5.23
CA ASN A 4 34.56 -18.53 -4.94
C ASN A 4 33.09 -18.43 -5.34
N LYS A 5 32.25 -19.24 -4.70
CA LYS A 5 30.82 -19.13 -4.89
C LYS A 5 30.33 -17.95 -4.05
N PRO A 6 29.50 -17.08 -4.62
CA PRO A 6 28.84 -16.09 -3.80
C PRO A 6 27.98 -16.79 -2.76
N ALA A 7 27.89 -16.20 -1.59
CA ALA A 7 26.98 -16.70 -0.56
C ALA A 7 25.55 -16.69 -1.13
N GLN A 8 24.78 -17.69 -0.79
CA GLN A 8 23.37 -17.71 -1.18
C GLN A 8 22.65 -16.61 -0.45
N SER A 9 21.71 -15.99 -1.14
CA SER A 9 20.90 -14.94 -0.55
C SER A 9 20.03 -15.51 0.56
N THR A 10 19.93 -14.77 1.64
CA THR A 10 18.99 -15.06 2.72
C THR A 10 17.73 -14.21 2.64
N LEU A 11 17.59 -13.41 1.58
CA LEU A 11 16.36 -12.65 1.35
C LEU A 11 15.21 -13.60 1.12
N SER A 12 14.11 -13.42 1.84
CA SER A 12 13.05 -14.42 1.90
C SER A 12 11.68 -13.91 1.45
N ASN A 13 11.44 -12.60 1.55
CA ASN A 13 10.10 -12.08 1.39
C ASN A 13 10.13 -10.58 1.17
N ILE A 14 9.19 -10.06 0.38
CA ILE A 14 8.93 -8.63 0.33
C ILE A 14 7.98 -8.34 1.48
N GLY A 15 8.53 -7.95 2.62
CA GLY A 15 7.76 -7.84 3.86
C GLY A 15 7.08 -6.49 4.04
N VAL A 16 7.70 -5.42 3.53
CA VAL A 16 7.19 -4.08 3.73
C VAL A 16 7.42 -3.23 2.49
N ALA A 17 6.36 -2.54 2.06
CA ALA A 17 6.45 -1.44 1.11
C ALA A 17 6.34 -0.13 1.90
N MET A 18 6.86 0.97 1.38
CA MET A 18 6.88 2.23 2.12
C MET A 18 6.34 3.36 1.28
N PHE A 19 5.38 4.09 1.87
CA PHE A 19 4.92 5.37 1.32
C PHE A 19 5.39 6.49 2.22
N THR A 20 5.69 7.64 1.65
CA THR A 20 5.94 8.84 2.42
C THR A 20 4.67 9.68 2.49
N VAL A 21 4.36 10.14 3.69
CA VAL A 21 3.13 10.88 3.97
C VAL A 21 3.47 12.11 4.80
N ALA A 22 2.73 13.19 4.59
CA ALA A 22 2.96 14.42 5.33
C ALA A 22 2.46 14.32 6.78
N ASP A 23 1.35 13.61 6.98
CA ASP A 23 0.69 13.49 8.28
C ASP A 23 0.28 12.05 8.50
N GLN A 24 0.94 11.38 9.44
CA GLN A 24 0.71 9.95 9.70
C GLN A 24 -0.70 9.69 10.22
N ASP A 25 -1.27 10.58 11.03
CA ASP A 25 -2.64 10.38 11.52
C ASP A 25 -3.67 10.51 10.41
N ALA A 26 -3.50 11.49 9.52
CA ALA A 26 -4.38 11.65 8.37
C ALA A 26 -4.26 10.45 7.41
N ALA A 27 -3.04 9.97 7.19
CA ALA A 27 -2.82 8.78 6.37
C ALA A 27 -3.45 7.55 7.00
N LEU A 28 -3.27 7.36 8.30
CA LEU A 28 -3.88 6.24 9.02
C LEU A 28 -5.40 6.23 8.83
N ALA A 29 -6.04 7.38 9.02
CA ALA A 29 -7.49 7.50 8.84
C ALA A 29 -7.92 7.13 7.43
N PHE A 30 -7.18 7.58 6.41
CA PHE A 30 -7.49 7.26 5.03
C PHE A 30 -7.43 5.75 4.78
N TYR A 31 -6.34 5.10 5.18
CA TYR A 31 -6.15 3.68 4.90
C TYR A 31 -7.09 2.80 5.70
N THR A 32 -7.40 3.15 6.95
CA THR A 32 -8.30 2.34 7.76
C THR A 32 -9.77 2.65 7.47
N ASP A 33 -10.16 3.92 7.44
CA ASP A 33 -11.58 4.29 7.33
C ASP A 33 -12.10 4.14 5.90
N LYS A 34 -11.29 4.48 4.91
CA LYS A 34 -11.73 4.44 3.50
C LYS A 34 -11.36 3.15 2.81
N LEU A 35 -10.11 2.70 2.93
CA LEU A 35 -9.66 1.50 2.24
C LEU A 35 -9.95 0.22 3.01
N GLY A 36 -10.24 0.32 4.31
CA GLY A 36 -10.54 -0.86 5.12
C GLY A 36 -9.31 -1.66 5.53
N PHE A 37 -8.14 -1.03 5.49
CA PHE A 37 -6.92 -1.69 5.97
C PHE A 37 -6.93 -1.77 7.48
N GLU A 38 -6.17 -2.72 8.02
CA GLU A 38 -5.98 -2.84 9.46
C GLU A 38 -4.58 -2.34 9.85
N VAL A 39 -4.46 -1.88 11.09
CA VAL A 39 -3.17 -1.48 11.64
C VAL A 39 -2.38 -2.75 11.97
N ARG A 40 -1.16 -2.84 11.46
CA ARG A 40 -0.25 -3.96 11.74
C ARG A 40 0.79 -3.58 12.77
N SER A 41 1.20 -2.33 12.82
CA SER A 41 2.15 -1.84 13.79
C SER A 41 1.98 -0.34 13.95
N ASP A 42 2.04 0.14 15.17
CA ASP A 42 2.02 1.58 15.47
C ASP A 42 2.84 1.74 16.73
N THR A 43 4.16 1.96 16.54
CA THR A 43 5.11 1.99 17.65
C THR A 43 5.96 3.24 17.60
N ARG A 44 6.43 3.64 18.77
CA ARG A 44 7.38 4.75 18.89
C ARG A 44 8.78 4.21 19.01
N PHE A 45 9.73 4.93 18.42
CA PHE A 45 11.14 4.58 18.50
C PHE A 45 11.99 5.86 18.50
N GLY A 46 13.29 5.70 18.62
CA GLY A 46 14.19 6.82 18.82
C GLY A 46 14.50 6.98 20.29
N GLU A 47 15.54 7.77 20.61
CA GLU A 47 16.04 7.90 21.98
C GLU A 47 14.96 8.39 22.95
N HIS A 48 14.07 9.25 22.48
CA HIS A 48 13.01 9.85 23.30
C HIS A 48 11.61 9.50 22.77
N GLY A 49 11.49 8.48 21.92
CA GLY A 49 10.21 8.08 21.33
C GLY A 49 9.62 9.11 20.37
N GLU A 50 10.47 9.94 19.79
CA GLU A 50 10.03 11.02 18.91
C GLU A 50 9.63 10.56 17.52
N MET A 51 10.02 9.34 17.14
CA MET A 51 9.71 8.80 15.83
C MET A 51 8.58 7.78 15.95
N ARG A 52 7.83 7.61 14.85
CA ARG A 52 6.70 6.69 14.83
C ARG A 52 6.83 5.76 13.64
N TRP A 53 6.76 4.45 13.89
CA TRP A 53 6.69 3.44 12.85
C TRP A 53 5.25 2.96 12.74
N LEU A 54 4.64 3.22 11.58
CA LEU A 54 3.23 2.94 11.35
C LEU A 54 3.10 2.03 10.14
N GLU A 55 2.46 0.87 10.32
CA GLU A 55 2.18 -0.07 9.25
C GLU A 55 0.71 -0.40 9.19
N VAL A 56 0.18 -0.47 7.97
CA VAL A 56 -1.18 -0.90 7.68
C VAL A 56 -1.14 -1.96 6.59
N ALA A 57 -2.21 -2.73 6.46
CA ALA A 57 -2.33 -3.70 5.37
C ALA A 57 -3.78 -4.20 5.28
N PRO A 58 -4.19 -4.70 4.10
CA PRO A 58 -5.43 -5.45 4.02
C PRO A 58 -5.38 -6.68 4.91
N SER A 59 -6.53 -7.11 5.44
CA SER A 59 -6.60 -8.32 6.24
C SER A 59 -6.07 -9.51 5.44
N GLY A 60 -5.19 -10.28 6.06
CA GLY A 60 -4.58 -11.45 5.43
C GLY A 60 -3.37 -11.17 4.56
N SER A 61 -3.03 -9.92 4.29
CA SER A 61 -1.83 -9.60 3.52
C SER A 61 -0.58 -9.92 4.31
N ARG A 62 0.39 -10.53 3.65
CA ARG A 62 1.70 -10.79 4.27
C ARG A 62 2.62 -9.57 4.16
N THR A 63 2.49 -8.82 3.07
CA THR A 63 3.22 -7.57 2.89
C THR A 63 2.50 -6.45 3.64
N ARG A 64 3.25 -5.64 4.35
CA ARG A 64 2.72 -4.51 5.09
C ARG A 64 3.13 -3.22 4.39
N LEU A 65 2.35 -2.17 4.58
CA LEU A 65 2.63 -0.85 4.02
C LEU A 65 2.99 0.10 5.17
N ALA A 66 4.21 0.59 5.18
CA ALA A 66 4.64 1.58 6.15
C ALA A 66 4.28 2.97 5.65
N LEU A 67 3.76 3.80 6.54
CA LEU A 67 3.36 5.17 6.28
C LEU A 67 4.28 6.08 7.08
N ASN A 68 5.35 6.56 6.45
CA ASN A 68 6.42 7.28 7.13
C ASN A 68 6.52 8.71 6.66
N PRO A 69 6.99 9.64 7.54
CA PRO A 69 7.31 10.98 7.07
C PRO A 69 8.48 10.93 6.08
N PRO A 70 8.55 11.89 5.15
CA PRO A 70 9.66 11.90 4.20
C PRO A 70 10.98 12.18 4.92
N MET A 71 12.03 11.48 4.51
CA MET A 71 13.38 11.69 5.00
C MET A 71 14.13 12.57 4.00
N GLY A 72 13.77 13.85 3.96
CA GLY A 72 14.22 14.75 2.91
C GLY A 72 13.41 14.57 1.64
N GLY A 73 12.98 15.64 1.01
CA GLY A 73 12.14 15.60 -0.16
C GLY A 73 10.65 15.74 0.16
N GLN A 74 9.81 15.44 -0.78
CA GLN A 74 8.38 15.65 -0.68
C GLN A 74 7.65 14.34 -0.34
N PRO A 75 6.52 14.40 0.36
CA PRO A 75 5.68 13.21 0.51
C PRO A 75 5.08 12.81 -0.82
N GLY A 76 4.63 11.55 -0.90
CA GLY A 76 4.03 11.03 -2.11
C GLY A 76 5.04 10.40 -3.06
N GLY A 77 4.60 10.12 -4.26
CA GLY A 77 5.43 9.56 -5.33
C GLY A 77 5.56 8.04 -5.31
N GLY A 78 4.96 7.37 -4.34
CA GLY A 78 4.97 5.91 -4.29
C GLY A 78 3.87 5.28 -5.14
N SER A 79 3.99 3.98 -5.34
CA SER A 79 2.97 3.21 -6.08
C SER A 79 2.96 1.78 -5.58
N ILE A 80 1.78 1.27 -5.28
CA ILE A 80 1.58 -0.14 -4.92
C ILE A 80 0.40 -0.70 -5.68
N GLY A 81 0.34 -2.04 -5.77
CA GLY A 81 -0.84 -2.74 -6.24
C GLY A 81 -1.47 -3.53 -5.11
N VAL A 82 -2.78 -3.47 -4.99
CA VAL A 82 -3.55 -4.32 -4.08
C VAL A 82 -4.53 -5.13 -4.91
N GLU A 83 -4.83 -6.33 -4.44
CA GLU A 83 -5.64 -7.27 -5.19
C GLU A 83 -7.02 -7.42 -4.57
N THR A 84 -8.01 -7.63 -5.44
CA THR A 84 -9.37 -7.94 -5.01
C THR A 84 -9.98 -8.97 -5.96
N VAL A 85 -10.90 -9.77 -5.46
CA VAL A 85 -11.67 -10.68 -6.29
C VAL A 85 -12.82 -9.97 -7.02
N ASP A 86 -13.10 -8.72 -6.66
CA ASP A 86 -14.23 -7.96 -7.20
C ASP A 86 -13.86 -6.50 -7.42
N VAL A 87 -13.19 -6.22 -8.53
CA VAL A 87 -12.73 -4.87 -8.86
C VAL A 87 -13.89 -3.90 -9.00
N VAL A 88 -14.96 -4.33 -9.68
CA VAL A 88 -16.13 -3.46 -9.91
C VAL A 88 -16.81 -3.12 -8.59
N GLY A 89 -16.99 -4.11 -7.73
CA GLY A 89 -17.59 -3.91 -6.41
C GLY A 89 -16.77 -2.97 -5.53
N GLU A 90 -15.44 -3.12 -5.55
CA GLU A 90 -14.56 -2.22 -4.79
C GLU A 90 -14.63 -0.78 -5.32
N HIS A 91 -14.66 -0.62 -6.64
CA HIS A 91 -14.81 0.70 -7.24
C HIS A 91 -16.12 1.36 -6.81
N GLN A 92 -17.21 0.60 -6.81
CA GLN A 92 -18.51 1.10 -6.38
C GLN A 92 -18.50 1.48 -4.91
N ARG A 93 -17.88 0.66 -4.06
CA ARG A 93 -17.78 0.93 -2.63
C ARG A 93 -17.03 2.23 -2.37
N LEU A 94 -15.87 2.41 -3.00
CA LEU A 94 -15.04 3.60 -2.82
C LEU A 94 -15.71 4.84 -3.39
N SER A 95 -16.40 4.70 -4.52
CA SER A 95 -17.17 5.83 -5.09
C SER A 95 -18.28 6.29 -4.16
N ALA A 96 -18.94 5.33 -3.49
CA ALA A 96 -20.02 5.65 -2.56
C ALA A 96 -19.51 6.36 -1.29
N ILE A 97 -18.33 5.99 -0.80
CA ILE A 97 -17.68 6.66 0.32
C ILE A 97 -17.43 8.13 -0.02
N GLY A 98 -16.91 8.38 -1.23
CA GLY A 98 -16.60 9.73 -1.69
C GLY A 98 -15.35 10.33 -1.07
N GLY A 99 -14.91 11.45 -1.62
CA GLY A 99 -13.74 12.16 -1.11
C GLY A 99 -12.42 11.49 -1.42
N ILE A 100 -12.40 10.55 -2.34
CA ILE A 100 -11.20 9.84 -2.78
C ILE A 100 -10.88 10.26 -4.21
N ASP A 101 -9.60 10.52 -4.47
CA ASP A 101 -9.11 10.76 -5.83
C ASP A 101 -9.07 9.42 -6.55
N LEU A 102 -10.11 9.11 -7.30
CA LEU A 102 -10.41 7.80 -7.85
C LEU A 102 -10.66 7.91 -9.33
N ASP A 103 -10.12 6.98 -10.11
CA ASP A 103 -10.46 6.89 -11.52
C ASP A 103 -11.98 6.74 -11.70
N PRO A 104 -12.57 7.35 -12.74
CA PRO A 104 -14.03 7.34 -12.88
C PRO A 104 -14.61 5.95 -13.13
N GLU A 105 -13.83 5.03 -13.69
CA GLU A 105 -14.28 3.66 -13.94
C GLU A 105 -13.09 2.72 -14.03
N PRO A 106 -13.30 1.41 -13.80
CA PRO A 106 -12.24 0.43 -14.01
C PRO A 106 -11.80 0.37 -15.47
N MET A 107 -10.50 0.12 -15.66
CA MET A 107 -9.90 -0.04 -16.98
C MET A 107 -9.99 -1.50 -17.39
N ARG A 108 -10.45 -1.73 -18.62
CA ARG A 108 -10.56 -3.06 -19.21
C ARG A 108 -9.78 -3.07 -20.51
N MET A 109 -8.74 -3.90 -20.55
CA MET A 109 -7.94 -4.07 -21.77
C MET A 109 -7.83 -5.56 -22.07
N PRO A 110 -7.94 -5.96 -23.35
CA PRO A 110 -7.81 -7.38 -23.70
C PRO A 110 -6.48 -7.95 -23.20
N GLY A 111 -6.53 -9.11 -22.54
CA GLY A 111 -5.33 -9.78 -22.06
C GLY A 111 -4.73 -9.23 -20.77
N ALA A 112 -5.32 -8.19 -20.19
CA ALA A 112 -4.84 -7.59 -18.96
C ALA A 112 -5.87 -7.77 -17.83
N PRO A 113 -5.42 -7.81 -16.56
CA PRO A 113 -6.36 -7.78 -15.45
C PRO A 113 -7.17 -6.50 -15.43
N ILE A 114 -8.40 -6.57 -14.94
CA ILE A 114 -9.21 -5.37 -14.70
C ILE A 114 -8.56 -4.62 -13.52
N LEU A 115 -8.46 -3.31 -13.63
CA LEU A 115 -7.89 -2.50 -12.55
C LEU A 115 -8.43 -1.07 -12.59
N PHE A 116 -8.29 -0.38 -11.48
CA PHE A 116 -8.45 1.06 -11.44
C PHE A 116 -7.39 1.64 -10.49
N MET A 117 -7.16 2.94 -10.63
CA MET A 117 -6.20 3.65 -9.79
C MET A 117 -6.92 4.58 -8.84
N LEU A 118 -6.36 4.74 -7.67
CA LEU A 118 -6.72 5.80 -6.75
C LEU A 118 -5.45 6.41 -6.18
N ARG A 119 -5.56 7.58 -5.57
CA ARG A 119 -4.43 8.27 -4.94
C ARG A 119 -4.79 8.57 -3.50
N ASP A 120 -3.80 8.41 -2.62
CA ASP A 120 -3.99 8.80 -1.23
C ASP A 120 -3.86 10.32 -1.10
N PRO A 121 -4.10 10.90 0.10
CA PRO A 121 -4.01 12.36 0.27
C PRO A 121 -2.67 12.99 -0.10
N ASP A 122 -1.60 12.19 -0.12
CA ASP A 122 -0.26 12.69 -0.46
C ASP A 122 0.11 12.45 -1.93
N GLY A 123 -0.80 11.85 -2.70
CA GLY A 123 -0.54 11.55 -4.10
C GLY A 123 0.17 10.23 -4.35
N ASN A 124 0.26 9.37 -3.35
CA ASN A 124 0.74 8.00 -3.57
C ASN A 124 -0.31 7.23 -4.37
N HIS A 125 0.14 6.44 -5.32
CA HIS A 125 -0.74 5.71 -6.24
C HIS A 125 -1.03 4.31 -5.74
N ILE A 126 -2.29 3.92 -5.79
CA ILE A 126 -2.73 2.58 -5.41
C ILE A 126 -3.52 2.01 -6.59
N ALA A 127 -3.00 0.95 -7.19
CA ALA A 127 -3.71 0.20 -8.21
C ALA A 127 -4.52 -0.90 -7.52
N VAL A 128 -5.82 -0.94 -7.78
CA VAL A 128 -6.68 -2.03 -7.32
C VAL A 128 -6.87 -2.98 -8.49
N VAL A 129 -6.35 -4.18 -8.37
CA VAL A 129 -6.15 -5.10 -9.48
C VAL A 129 -6.92 -6.38 -9.20
N GLU A 130 -7.48 -6.95 -10.25
CA GLU A 130 -8.12 -8.25 -10.18
C GLU A 130 -7.11 -9.31 -9.72
N ALA A 131 -7.48 -10.05 -8.67
CA ALA A 131 -6.62 -11.12 -8.17
C ALA A 131 -6.46 -12.22 -9.23
N PRO A 132 -5.27 -12.85 -9.31
CA PRO A 132 -5.07 -13.94 -10.25
C PRO A 132 -6.03 -15.11 -9.99
N PRO A 133 -6.38 -15.91 -11.03
CA PRO A 133 -7.21 -17.09 -10.84
C PRO A 133 -6.57 -18.04 -9.82
N GLY A 134 -7.42 -18.67 -9.00
CA GLY A 134 -6.95 -19.63 -7.99
C GLY A 134 -6.50 -19.03 -6.68
N THR A 135 -6.75 -17.74 -6.50
CA THR A 135 -6.36 -17.01 -5.29
C THR A 135 -7.51 -16.97 -4.28
#